data_04cdb7279e85a63c9de79153d2f174c1
#
_entry.id   04cdb7279e85a63c9de79153d2f174c1
#
_cell.length_a   1.000
_cell.length_b   1.000
_cell.length_c   1.000
_cell.angle_alpha   90.00
_cell.angle_beta   90.00
_cell.angle_gamma   90.00
#
_symmetry.space_group_name_H-M   'P 1'
#
loop_
_entity.id
_entity.type
_entity.pdbx_description
1 polymer ?
#
loop_
_entity_poly.entity_id
_entity_poly.type
_entity_poly.pdbx_seq_one_letter_code
_entity_poly.pdbx_strand_id
1 'polypeptide(L)'
;VGTSFQLKVERPGEAKPLDFTIVRKNIQLPFIPYYSKLDNNIGYINLSTFSGNPSKEFKKAFLDLKKQGITSLVIDLRNNGGGLLEEAVEIANYFLPRGKTIVTTKGKIKQASNTYKTLREPLDTDIPIAVLVNSGTASASEILAGALQDYDRAVIVGNRTFGKGLVQVPRTLPYGGTMKVTTSKYYIPSGRCVQAIDYKHRNPDGSVGRIPDSLTTVFHTAVGREAVSYTHLRAHET
;
A
#
# COMPACT_ATOMS: atom_id res chain seq x y z
N VAL A 1 5.69 -27.23 -8.98
CA VAL A 1 6.98 -27.31 -8.25
C VAL A 1 7.65 -28.61 -8.64
N GLY A 2 8.99 -28.59 -8.84
CA GLY A 2 9.76 -29.77 -9.22
C GLY A 2 9.86 -30.05 -10.71
N THR A 3 9.02 -29.41 -11.57
CA THR A 3 9.19 -29.53 -13.04
C THR A 3 10.28 -28.59 -13.52
N SER A 4 10.97 -28.96 -14.60
CA SER A 4 11.98 -28.13 -15.25
C SER A 4 11.51 -27.63 -16.61
N PHE A 5 12.13 -26.56 -17.09
CA PHE A 5 12.02 -26.07 -18.46
C PHE A 5 13.36 -25.51 -18.92
N GLN A 6 13.56 -25.51 -20.24
CA GLN A 6 14.74 -24.93 -20.86
C GLN A 6 14.46 -23.46 -21.20
N LEU A 7 15.44 -22.60 -20.91
CA LEU A 7 15.42 -21.18 -21.23
C LEU A 7 16.66 -20.85 -22.05
N LYS A 8 16.44 -20.32 -23.26
CA LYS A 8 17.49 -19.72 -24.09
C LYS A 8 17.54 -18.22 -23.87
N VAL A 9 18.72 -17.69 -23.58
CA VAL A 9 18.93 -16.27 -23.32
C VAL A 9 19.94 -15.72 -24.32
N GLU A 10 19.54 -14.76 -25.12
CA GLU A 10 20.43 -13.93 -25.91
C GLU A 10 20.93 -12.79 -25.03
N ARG A 11 22.24 -12.65 -24.94
CA ARG A 11 22.89 -11.62 -24.13
C ARG A 11 23.83 -10.80 -25.00
N PRO A 12 23.76 -9.45 -24.96
CA PRO A 12 24.73 -8.59 -25.66
C PRO A 12 26.16 -8.94 -25.26
N GLY A 13 27.03 -9.13 -26.26
CA GLY A 13 28.43 -9.52 -26.05
C GLY A 13 28.72 -11.02 -26.09
N GLU A 14 27.69 -11.88 -26.12
CA GLU A 14 27.83 -13.33 -26.29
C GLU A 14 27.59 -13.73 -27.75
N ALA A 15 28.48 -14.56 -28.29
CA ALA A 15 28.42 -14.97 -29.72
C ALA A 15 27.28 -16.00 -30.00
N LYS A 16 26.77 -16.65 -28.98
CA LYS A 16 25.71 -17.67 -29.06
C LYS A 16 24.73 -17.54 -27.91
N PRO A 17 23.44 -17.89 -28.09
CA PRO A 17 22.48 -17.99 -27.00
C PRO A 17 22.96 -18.94 -25.90
N LEU A 18 22.73 -18.55 -24.66
CA LEU A 18 23.05 -19.36 -23.47
C LEU A 18 21.83 -20.22 -23.12
N ASP A 19 22.06 -21.50 -22.85
CA ASP A 19 21.01 -22.44 -22.44
C ASP A 19 21.02 -22.63 -20.93
N PHE A 20 19.84 -22.43 -20.29
CA PHE A 20 19.64 -22.64 -18.85
C PHE A 20 18.51 -23.64 -18.61
N THR A 21 18.73 -24.56 -17.66
CA THR A 21 17.67 -25.41 -17.14
C THR A 21 17.16 -24.84 -15.84
N ILE A 22 15.89 -24.40 -15.83
CA ILE A 22 15.24 -23.81 -14.66
C ILE A 22 14.32 -24.84 -14.02
N VAL A 23 14.53 -25.14 -12.74
CA VAL A 23 13.64 -25.98 -11.94
C VAL A 23 12.68 -25.11 -11.16
N ARG A 24 11.35 -25.31 -11.34
CA ARG A 24 10.33 -24.58 -10.60
C ARG A 24 10.37 -24.92 -9.12
N LYS A 25 10.56 -23.91 -8.28
CA LYS A 25 10.53 -23.99 -6.82
C LYS A 25 9.57 -22.97 -6.26
N ASN A 26 9.03 -23.24 -5.08
CA ASN A 26 8.35 -22.17 -4.31
C ASN A 26 9.42 -21.20 -3.81
N ILE A 27 9.31 -19.96 -4.23
CA ILE A 27 10.17 -18.87 -3.77
C ILE A 27 9.33 -18.03 -2.80
N GLN A 28 9.75 -17.97 -1.55
CA GLN A 28 9.18 -17.04 -0.56
C GLN A 28 10.05 -15.79 -0.56
N LEU A 29 9.48 -14.69 -1.04
CA LEU A 29 10.11 -13.38 -0.92
C LEU A 29 9.73 -12.79 0.44
N PRO A 30 10.67 -12.19 1.17
CA PRO A 30 10.36 -11.53 2.43
C PRO A 30 9.46 -10.32 2.18
N PHE A 31 8.50 -10.08 3.06
CA PHE A 31 7.64 -8.90 2.99
C PHE A 31 8.39 -7.64 3.41
N ILE A 32 9.39 -7.81 4.28
CA ILE A 32 10.35 -6.81 4.71
C ILE A 32 11.74 -7.20 4.18
N PRO A 33 12.08 -6.91 2.91
CA PRO A 33 13.35 -7.31 2.33
C PRO A 33 14.56 -6.65 3.00
N TYR A 34 14.35 -5.51 3.64
CA TYR A 34 15.40 -4.79 4.34
C TYR A 34 14.82 -3.93 5.47
N TYR A 35 15.46 -3.94 6.62
CA TYR A 35 15.31 -2.96 7.68
C TYR A 35 16.64 -2.73 8.38
N SER A 36 16.87 -1.53 8.87
CA SER A 36 18.12 -1.16 9.55
C SER A 36 17.93 0.09 10.41
N LYS A 37 18.75 0.21 11.44
CA LYS A 37 19.00 1.49 12.10
C LYS A 37 19.99 2.26 11.25
N LEU A 38 19.59 3.45 10.80
CA LEU A 38 20.44 4.42 10.10
C LEU A 38 21.08 5.38 11.10
N ASP A 39 21.90 6.31 10.59
CA ASP A 39 22.49 7.40 11.37
C ASP A 39 21.38 8.22 12.08
N ASN A 40 21.76 8.97 13.10
CA ASN A 40 20.84 9.78 13.91
C ASN A 40 19.69 8.98 14.58
N ASN A 41 19.92 7.69 14.84
CA ASN A 41 18.92 6.79 15.45
C ASN A 41 17.60 6.68 14.66
N ILE A 42 17.66 6.76 13.34
CA ILE A 42 16.50 6.60 12.48
C ILE A 42 16.33 5.11 12.16
N GLY A 43 15.16 4.54 12.50
CA GLY A 43 14.76 3.22 12.02
C GLY A 43 14.26 3.31 10.57
N TYR A 44 14.67 2.37 9.73
CA TYR A 44 14.17 2.26 8.36
C TYR A 44 13.61 0.86 8.14
N ILE A 45 12.40 0.79 7.58
CA ILE A 45 11.74 -0.47 7.22
C ILE A 45 11.22 -0.36 5.78
N ASN A 46 11.72 -1.21 4.89
CA ASN A 46 11.17 -1.37 3.56
C ASN A 46 10.07 -2.43 3.58
N LEU A 47 8.83 -2.03 3.31
CA LEU A 47 7.67 -2.91 3.20
C LEU A 47 7.33 -3.08 1.72
N SER A 48 7.61 -4.26 1.15
CA SER A 48 7.51 -4.50 -0.29
C SER A 48 6.11 -4.90 -0.77
N THR A 49 5.28 -5.48 0.09
CA THR A 49 3.92 -5.93 -0.26
C THR A 49 3.06 -6.10 0.99
N PHE A 50 1.74 -6.07 0.79
CA PHE A 50 0.74 -6.42 1.80
C PHE A 50 0.12 -7.82 1.56
N SER A 51 0.76 -8.67 0.76
CA SER A 51 0.34 -10.06 0.58
C SER A 51 0.86 -10.95 1.71
N GLY A 52 0.11 -11.96 2.11
CA GLY A 52 0.51 -12.84 3.21
C GLY A 52 0.29 -12.21 4.60
N ASN A 53 1.29 -12.25 5.47
CA ASN A 53 1.24 -11.72 6.84
C ASN A 53 2.36 -10.71 7.13
N PRO A 54 2.51 -9.63 6.35
CA PRO A 54 3.60 -8.66 6.51
C PRO A 54 3.54 -7.91 7.83
N SER A 55 2.37 -7.75 8.45
CA SER A 55 2.22 -7.07 9.74
C SER A 55 3.05 -7.73 10.85
N LYS A 56 3.14 -9.06 10.86
CA LYS A 56 3.95 -9.80 11.85
C LYS A 56 5.45 -9.53 11.64
N GLU A 57 5.92 -9.58 10.40
CA GLU A 57 7.33 -9.28 10.08
C GLU A 57 7.65 -7.81 10.38
N PHE A 58 6.74 -6.89 10.05
CA PHE A 58 6.86 -5.47 10.35
C PHE A 58 6.97 -5.24 11.86
N LYS A 59 6.09 -5.85 12.66
CA LYS A 59 6.14 -5.77 14.12
C LYS A 59 7.48 -6.24 14.67
N LYS A 60 7.98 -7.39 14.17
CA LYS A 60 9.28 -7.93 14.57
C LYS A 60 10.41 -6.95 14.24
N ALA A 61 10.46 -6.43 13.01
CA ALA A 61 11.46 -5.46 12.58
C ALA A 61 11.40 -4.17 13.41
N PHE A 62 10.19 -3.63 13.65
CA PHE A 62 10.01 -2.43 14.45
C PHE A 62 10.47 -2.62 15.90
N LEU A 63 10.10 -3.72 16.55
CA LEU A 63 10.50 -3.99 17.94
C LEU A 63 12.01 -4.25 18.06
N ASP A 64 12.63 -4.84 17.05
CA ASP A 64 14.09 -5.00 16.99
C ASP A 64 14.80 -3.65 16.88
N LEU A 65 14.32 -2.77 16.00
CA LEU A 65 14.83 -1.41 15.88
C LEU A 65 14.63 -0.59 17.15
N LYS A 66 13.49 -0.75 17.86
CA LYS A 66 13.25 -0.11 19.17
C LYS A 66 14.28 -0.54 20.22
N LYS A 67 14.65 -1.83 20.26
CA LYS A 67 15.73 -2.33 21.13
C LYS A 67 17.09 -1.72 20.78
N GLN A 68 17.32 -1.38 19.53
CA GLN A 68 18.53 -0.70 19.07
C GLN A 68 18.52 0.81 19.38
N GLY A 69 17.44 1.34 19.98
CA GLY A 69 17.34 2.73 20.43
C GLY A 69 17.02 3.72 19.31
N ILE A 70 16.16 3.36 18.35
CA ILE A 70 15.67 4.33 17.36
C ILE A 70 14.80 5.38 18.03
N THR A 71 14.87 6.62 17.53
CA THR A 71 14.07 7.77 17.99
C THR A 71 13.08 8.27 16.95
N SER A 72 13.17 7.79 15.71
CA SER A 72 12.24 8.06 14.60
C SER A 72 12.19 6.88 13.64
N LEU A 73 11.15 6.80 12.81
CA LEU A 73 10.90 5.68 11.90
C LEU A 73 10.62 6.17 10.48
N VAL A 74 11.27 5.56 9.51
CA VAL A 74 10.95 5.67 8.08
C VAL A 74 10.32 4.37 7.62
N ILE A 75 9.11 4.44 7.06
CA ILE A 75 8.41 3.34 6.42
C ILE A 75 8.48 3.56 4.91
N ASP A 76 9.17 2.69 4.19
CA ASP A 76 9.29 2.80 2.74
C ASP A 76 8.25 1.93 2.02
N LEU A 77 7.30 2.59 1.37
CA LEU A 77 6.24 2.00 0.56
C LEU A 77 6.44 2.24 -0.94
N ARG A 78 7.60 2.72 -1.36
CA ARG A 78 7.88 2.94 -2.78
C ARG A 78 7.82 1.62 -3.54
N ASN A 79 7.13 1.62 -4.69
CA ASN A 79 6.87 0.45 -5.53
C ASN A 79 6.05 -0.68 -4.84
N ASN A 80 5.44 -0.43 -3.70
CA ASN A 80 4.54 -1.36 -3.05
C ASN A 80 3.12 -1.22 -3.63
N GLY A 81 2.72 -2.15 -4.49
CA GLY A 81 1.40 -2.18 -5.15
C GLY A 81 0.22 -2.54 -4.22
N GLY A 82 0.46 -2.72 -2.93
CA GLY A 82 -0.56 -3.07 -1.94
C GLY A 82 -0.67 -4.57 -1.67
N GLY A 83 -1.88 -5.03 -1.42
CA GLY A 83 -2.23 -6.41 -1.06
C GLY A 83 -3.49 -6.46 -0.19
N LEU A 84 -3.44 -7.16 0.92
CA LEU A 84 -4.56 -7.33 1.84
C LEU A 84 -4.81 -6.05 2.63
N LEU A 85 -6.05 -5.60 2.63
CA LEU A 85 -6.50 -4.40 3.34
C LEU A 85 -6.29 -4.57 4.86
N GLU A 86 -6.58 -5.75 5.38
CA GLU A 86 -6.48 -6.09 6.79
C GLU A 86 -5.05 -5.94 7.31
N GLU A 87 -4.05 -6.22 6.49
CA GLU A 87 -2.64 -6.07 6.85
C GLU A 87 -2.25 -4.58 6.98
N ALA A 88 -2.81 -3.71 6.12
CA ALA A 88 -2.60 -2.26 6.26
C ALA A 88 -3.27 -1.72 7.54
N VAL A 89 -4.47 -2.22 7.88
CA VAL A 89 -5.16 -1.89 9.12
C VAL A 89 -4.36 -2.34 10.34
N GLU A 90 -3.79 -3.55 10.30
CA GLU A 90 -3.00 -4.09 11.41
C GLU A 90 -1.70 -3.29 11.62
N ILE A 91 -1.00 -2.88 10.54
CA ILE A 91 0.20 -2.03 10.67
C ILE A 91 -0.18 -0.64 11.19
N ALA A 92 -1.29 -0.05 10.72
CA ALA A 92 -1.78 1.22 11.24
C ALA A 92 -2.10 1.14 12.74
N ASN A 93 -2.61 -0.01 13.21
CA ASN A 93 -2.91 -0.25 14.62
C ASN A 93 -1.66 -0.18 15.52
N TYR A 94 -0.46 -0.40 14.99
CA TYR A 94 0.78 -0.28 15.77
C TYR A 94 1.08 1.17 16.21
N PHE A 95 0.52 2.16 15.50
CA PHE A 95 0.85 3.57 15.64
C PHE A 95 -0.35 4.48 15.96
N LEU A 96 -1.56 3.96 15.94
CA LEU A 96 -2.78 4.73 16.19
C LEU A 96 -3.54 4.16 17.38
N PRO A 97 -4.16 5.01 18.21
CA PRO A 97 -4.97 4.58 19.35
C PRO A 97 -6.09 3.63 18.94
N ARG A 98 -6.52 2.79 19.86
CA ARG A 98 -7.65 1.87 19.67
C ARG A 98 -8.93 2.61 19.28
N GLY A 99 -9.74 2.00 18.41
CA GLY A 99 -11.05 2.52 17.98
C GLY A 99 -11.01 3.51 16.81
N LYS A 100 -9.82 3.88 16.31
CA LYS A 100 -9.67 4.77 15.15
C LYS A 100 -10.09 4.07 13.87
N THR A 101 -10.90 4.73 13.05
CA THR A 101 -11.29 4.24 11.71
C THR A 101 -10.09 4.39 10.77
N ILE A 102 -9.68 3.30 10.14
CA ILE A 102 -8.56 3.30 9.18
C ILE A 102 -9.06 3.40 7.74
N VAL A 103 -10.12 2.68 7.43
CA VAL A 103 -10.71 2.67 6.09
C VAL A 103 -12.17 2.27 6.16
N THR A 104 -13.00 2.86 5.30
CA THR A 104 -14.39 2.47 5.09
C THR A 104 -14.56 2.05 3.64
N THR A 105 -15.14 0.88 3.40
CA THR A 105 -15.56 0.46 2.05
C THR A 105 -17.02 0.78 1.85
N LYS A 106 -17.39 1.26 0.64
CA LYS A 106 -18.78 1.52 0.25
C LYS A 106 -19.05 0.84 -1.10
N GLY A 107 -19.97 -0.12 -1.11
CA GLY A 107 -20.42 -0.83 -2.30
C GLY A 107 -21.88 -0.58 -2.63
N LYS A 108 -22.35 -1.10 -3.76
CA LYS A 108 -23.77 -1.02 -4.15
C LYS A 108 -24.68 -1.85 -3.23
N ILE A 109 -24.16 -2.93 -2.68
CA ILE A 109 -24.89 -3.79 -1.74
C ILE A 109 -24.34 -3.60 -0.32
N LYS A 110 -25.20 -3.75 0.69
CA LYS A 110 -24.83 -3.52 2.10
C LYS A 110 -23.63 -4.39 2.54
N GLN A 111 -23.59 -5.64 2.09
CA GLN A 111 -22.51 -6.58 2.42
C GLN A 111 -21.12 -6.17 1.89
N ALA A 112 -21.06 -5.28 0.91
CA ALA A 112 -19.81 -4.74 0.37
C ALA A 112 -19.37 -3.43 1.05
N SER A 113 -20.09 -3.02 2.12
CA SER A 113 -19.81 -1.81 2.89
C SER A 113 -19.40 -2.18 4.30
N ASN A 114 -18.15 -1.85 4.67
CA ASN A 114 -17.57 -2.18 5.96
C ASN A 114 -16.72 -1.02 6.47
N THR A 115 -16.56 -0.93 7.80
CA THR A 115 -15.65 0.01 8.45
C THR A 115 -14.60 -0.77 9.24
N TYR A 116 -13.35 -0.53 8.93
CA TYR A 116 -12.20 -1.16 9.56
C TYR A 116 -11.57 -0.18 10.54
N LYS A 117 -11.39 -0.64 11.77
CA LYS A 117 -10.86 0.17 12.88
C LYS A 117 -9.67 -0.51 13.53
N THR A 118 -8.86 0.26 14.22
CA THR A 118 -7.86 -0.27 15.15
C THR A 118 -8.56 -0.99 16.30
N LEU A 119 -8.11 -2.21 16.63
CA LEU A 119 -8.76 -3.07 17.61
C LEU A 119 -7.92 -3.30 18.87
N ARG A 120 -6.62 -3.05 18.78
CA ARG A 120 -5.64 -3.32 19.85
C ARG A 120 -4.98 -2.04 20.33
N GLU A 121 -4.35 -2.12 21.50
CA GLU A 121 -3.47 -1.06 21.97
C GLU A 121 -2.28 -0.91 21.01
N PRO A 122 -1.87 0.33 20.70
CA PRO A 122 -0.74 0.59 19.82
C PRO A 122 0.58 0.13 20.42
N LEU A 123 1.58 -0.08 19.59
CA LEU A 123 2.95 -0.33 20.04
C LEU A 123 3.67 0.97 20.43
N ASP A 124 3.40 2.05 19.69
CA ASP A 124 4.02 3.35 19.91
C ASP A 124 3.21 4.45 19.23
N THR A 125 2.66 5.38 20.00
CA THR A 125 1.90 6.53 19.48
C THR A 125 2.76 7.76 19.24
N ASP A 126 4.01 7.79 19.74
CA ASP A 126 4.79 9.00 19.89
C ASP A 126 5.99 9.09 18.94
N ILE A 127 6.58 7.94 18.56
CA ILE A 127 7.73 7.93 17.65
C ILE A 127 7.42 8.69 16.36
N PRO A 128 8.20 9.71 15.96
CA PRO A 128 8.03 10.40 14.67
C PRO A 128 8.12 9.44 13.50
N ILE A 129 7.19 9.55 12.53
CA ILE A 129 7.11 8.66 11.37
C ILE A 129 7.15 9.48 10.08
N ALA A 130 8.02 9.07 9.14
CA ALA A 130 7.97 9.46 7.75
C ALA A 130 7.61 8.23 6.89
N VAL A 131 6.71 8.42 5.91
CA VAL A 131 6.34 7.37 4.95
C VAL A 131 6.80 7.78 3.56
N LEU A 132 7.69 6.98 2.96
CA LEU A 132 8.17 7.20 1.61
C LEU A 132 7.21 6.57 0.60
N VAL A 133 6.81 7.35 -0.40
CA VAL A 133 5.85 6.93 -1.43
C VAL A 133 6.30 7.35 -2.83
N ASN A 134 5.80 6.64 -3.85
CA ASN A 134 5.98 7.02 -5.26
C ASN A 134 4.78 6.56 -6.10
N SER A 135 4.84 6.75 -7.42
CA SER A 135 3.79 6.35 -8.36
C SER A 135 3.51 4.84 -8.39
N GLY A 136 4.38 3.99 -7.86
CA GLY A 136 4.16 2.56 -7.68
C GLY A 136 3.48 2.19 -6.35
N THR A 137 3.33 3.15 -5.43
CA THR A 137 2.61 2.96 -4.16
C THR A 137 1.10 2.92 -4.42
N ALA A 138 0.42 1.79 -4.15
CA ALA A 138 -0.98 1.61 -4.51
C ALA A 138 -1.80 0.83 -3.47
N SER A 139 -3.14 1.03 -3.49
CA SER A 139 -4.11 0.18 -2.78
C SER A 139 -3.89 0.15 -1.25
N ALA A 140 -3.59 -1.01 -0.64
CA ALA A 140 -3.33 -1.15 0.81
C ALA A 140 -2.21 -0.23 1.30
N SER A 141 -1.19 0.05 0.47
CA SER A 141 -0.14 1.02 0.78
C SER A 141 -0.70 2.44 0.90
N GLU A 142 -1.66 2.80 0.04
CA GLU A 142 -2.32 4.10 0.10
C GLU A 142 -3.28 4.20 1.30
N ILE A 143 -3.87 3.07 1.72
CA ILE A 143 -4.68 3.02 2.94
C ILE A 143 -3.81 3.30 4.18
N LEU A 144 -2.67 2.62 4.31
CA LEU A 144 -1.76 2.83 5.44
C LEU A 144 -1.21 4.26 5.46
N ALA A 145 -0.61 4.72 4.36
CA ALA A 145 -0.03 6.05 4.26
C ALA A 145 -1.09 7.14 4.47
N GLY A 146 -2.28 6.98 3.86
CA GLY A 146 -3.38 7.94 3.96
C GLY A 146 -4.00 7.99 5.35
N ALA A 147 -4.15 6.85 6.03
CA ALA A 147 -4.65 6.84 7.40
C ALA A 147 -3.67 7.54 8.36
N LEU A 148 -2.37 7.25 8.24
CA LEU A 148 -1.35 7.93 9.05
C LEU A 148 -1.29 9.44 8.75
N GLN A 149 -1.47 9.84 7.48
CA GLN A 149 -1.55 11.25 7.10
C GLN A 149 -2.79 11.94 7.67
N ASP A 150 -3.97 11.33 7.51
CA ASP A 150 -5.25 11.91 7.94
C ASP A 150 -5.35 12.06 9.46
N TYR A 151 -4.65 11.22 10.23
CA TYR A 151 -4.50 11.36 11.68
C TYR A 151 -3.29 12.21 12.10
N ASP A 152 -2.61 12.86 11.15
CA ASP A 152 -1.40 13.66 11.42
C ASP A 152 -0.31 12.87 12.17
N ARG A 153 -0.32 11.55 12.01
CA ARG A 153 0.60 10.62 12.69
C ARG A 153 1.92 10.46 11.94
N ALA A 154 1.93 10.72 10.64
CA ALA A 154 3.12 10.62 9.82
C ALA A 154 3.22 11.73 8.79
N VAL A 155 4.44 12.06 8.39
CA VAL A 155 4.75 12.90 7.23
C VAL A 155 4.89 11.99 6.01
N ILE A 156 4.21 12.35 4.91
CA ILE A 156 4.34 11.64 3.64
C ILE A 156 5.38 12.34 2.78
N VAL A 157 6.35 11.58 2.28
CA VAL A 157 7.49 12.10 1.52
C VAL A 157 7.61 11.36 0.18
N GLY A 158 7.81 12.09 -0.90
CA GLY A 158 8.01 11.53 -2.24
C GLY A 158 7.05 12.06 -3.29
N ASN A 159 6.77 11.27 -4.30
CA ASN A 159 5.89 11.65 -5.40
C ASN A 159 4.46 11.15 -5.18
N ARG A 160 3.54 11.65 -6.00
CA ARG A 160 2.15 11.21 -6.04
C ARG A 160 2.03 9.69 -6.18
N THR A 161 1.16 9.07 -5.36
CA THR A 161 0.87 7.64 -5.40
C THR A 161 0.04 7.25 -6.62
N PHE A 162 -0.22 5.97 -6.80
CA PHE A 162 -0.93 5.43 -7.97
C PHE A 162 -2.39 5.93 -8.06
N GLY A 163 -3.11 5.96 -6.94
CA GLY A 163 -4.52 6.33 -6.91
C GLY A 163 -5.47 5.16 -7.17
N LYS A 164 -5.28 4.02 -6.49
CA LYS A 164 -6.17 2.86 -6.58
C LYS A 164 -7.10 2.80 -5.37
N GLY A 165 -8.33 3.29 -5.52
CA GLY A 165 -9.37 3.35 -4.49
C GLY A 165 -10.50 2.33 -4.66
N LEU A 166 -10.28 1.25 -5.43
CA LEU A 166 -11.28 0.22 -5.74
C LEU A 166 -10.93 -1.10 -5.04
N VAL A 167 -11.94 -1.69 -4.38
CA VAL A 167 -11.87 -3.05 -3.85
C VAL A 167 -12.26 -4.03 -4.96
N GLN A 168 -11.36 -4.97 -5.24
CA GLN A 168 -11.57 -6.01 -6.23
C GLN A 168 -11.51 -7.38 -5.56
N VAL A 169 -12.50 -8.22 -5.85
CA VAL A 169 -12.63 -9.56 -5.29
C VAL A 169 -12.57 -10.58 -6.44
N PRO A 170 -11.71 -11.61 -6.36
CA PRO A 170 -11.74 -12.70 -7.31
C PRO A 170 -13.01 -13.55 -7.11
N ARG A 171 -13.67 -13.94 -8.19
CA ARG A 171 -14.80 -14.85 -8.21
C ARG A 171 -14.48 -16.01 -9.12
N THR A 172 -14.59 -17.22 -8.59
CA THR A 172 -14.40 -18.44 -9.39
C THR A 172 -15.59 -18.59 -10.34
N LEU A 173 -15.30 -18.88 -11.58
CA LEU A 173 -16.24 -19.18 -12.65
C LEU A 173 -16.26 -20.69 -12.92
N PRO A 174 -17.30 -21.22 -13.60
CA PRO A 174 -17.29 -22.57 -14.15
C PRO A 174 -16.02 -22.83 -14.96
N TYR A 175 -15.61 -24.10 -15.04
CA TYR A 175 -14.43 -24.56 -15.78
C TYR A 175 -13.08 -23.99 -15.30
N GLY A 176 -12.96 -23.61 -14.03
CA GLY A 176 -11.73 -23.17 -13.42
C GLY A 176 -11.27 -21.73 -13.78
N GLY A 177 -12.13 -20.97 -14.47
CA GLY A 177 -11.89 -19.56 -14.74
C GLY A 177 -12.00 -18.71 -13.45
N THR A 178 -11.38 -17.56 -13.45
CA THR A 178 -11.50 -16.57 -12.36
C THR A 178 -11.78 -15.19 -12.93
N MET A 179 -12.80 -14.52 -12.40
CA MET A 179 -13.15 -13.15 -12.74
C MET A 179 -12.82 -12.23 -11.56
N LYS A 180 -12.14 -11.13 -11.82
CA LYS A 180 -11.90 -10.08 -10.83
C LYS A 180 -12.99 -9.01 -10.94
N VAL A 181 -13.79 -8.88 -9.88
CA VAL A 181 -14.96 -7.98 -9.83
C VAL A 181 -14.69 -6.82 -8.88
N THR A 182 -14.94 -5.59 -9.34
CA THR A 182 -14.96 -4.42 -8.46
C THR A 182 -16.27 -4.38 -7.68
N THR A 183 -16.19 -4.44 -6.35
CA THR A 183 -17.34 -4.51 -5.46
C THR A 183 -17.60 -3.20 -4.70
N SER A 184 -16.57 -2.43 -4.40
CA SER A 184 -16.67 -1.23 -3.56
C SER A 184 -15.57 -0.21 -3.89
N LYS A 185 -15.78 1.03 -3.43
CA LYS A 185 -14.74 2.03 -3.25
C LYS A 185 -14.32 2.05 -1.79
N TYR A 186 -13.08 2.44 -1.51
CA TYR A 186 -12.67 2.70 -0.15
C TYR A 186 -12.33 4.17 0.11
N TYR A 187 -12.53 4.55 1.35
CA TYR A 187 -12.41 5.92 1.85
C TYR A 187 -11.54 5.88 3.10
N ILE A 188 -10.49 6.70 3.14
CA ILE A 188 -9.61 6.85 4.28
C ILE A 188 -10.23 7.77 5.35
N PRO A 189 -9.62 7.95 6.53
CA PRO A 189 -10.28 8.59 7.68
C PRO A 189 -10.91 9.96 7.43
N SER A 190 -10.30 10.82 6.63
CA SER A 190 -10.86 12.13 6.24
C SER A 190 -12.13 12.03 5.38
N GLY A 191 -12.50 10.84 4.93
CA GLY A 191 -13.61 10.60 4.00
C GLY A 191 -13.24 10.70 2.53
N ARG A 192 -11.98 11.00 2.19
CA ARG A 192 -11.53 11.05 0.80
C ARG A 192 -11.33 9.66 0.21
N CYS A 193 -11.69 9.53 -1.07
CA CYS A 193 -11.39 8.37 -1.89
C CYS A 193 -10.07 8.62 -2.64
N VAL A 194 -9.11 7.72 -2.54
CA VAL A 194 -7.82 7.86 -3.23
C VAL A 194 -7.86 7.45 -4.72
N GLN A 195 -9.06 7.13 -5.26
CA GLN A 195 -9.21 6.73 -6.66
C GLN A 195 -8.88 7.88 -7.62
N ALA A 196 -7.83 7.72 -8.43
CA ALA A 196 -7.40 8.74 -9.40
C ALA A 196 -7.81 8.43 -10.84
N ILE A 197 -8.10 7.17 -11.17
CA ILE A 197 -8.44 6.74 -12.53
C ILE A 197 -9.95 6.81 -12.72
N ASP A 198 -10.38 7.48 -13.80
CA ASP A 198 -11.80 7.56 -14.18
C ASP A 198 -12.19 6.41 -15.12
N TYR A 199 -12.73 5.34 -14.53
CA TYR A 199 -13.25 4.20 -15.32
C TYR A 199 -14.63 4.44 -15.94
N LYS A 200 -15.31 5.55 -15.60
CA LYS A 200 -16.64 5.84 -16.13
C LYS A 200 -16.57 6.44 -17.54
N HIS A 201 -15.58 7.30 -17.75
CA HIS A 201 -15.40 7.98 -19.02
C HIS A 201 -14.20 7.39 -19.74
N ARG A 202 -14.49 6.61 -20.77
CA ARG A 202 -13.44 6.02 -21.61
C ARG A 202 -13.22 6.89 -22.83
N ASN A 203 -11.96 6.99 -23.24
CA ASN A 203 -11.59 7.61 -24.50
C ASN A 203 -12.10 6.73 -25.69
N PRO A 204 -12.19 7.27 -26.90
CA PRO A 204 -12.61 6.52 -28.08
C PRO A 204 -11.78 5.26 -28.38
N ASP A 205 -10.50 5.26 -27.97
CA ASP A 205 -9.57 4.12 -28.07
C ASP A 205 -9.73 3.08 -26.95
N GLY A 206 -10.71 3.28 -26.03
CA GLY A 206 -10.97 2.42 -24.88
C GLY A 206 -10.06 2.68 -23.67
N SER A 207 -9.07 3.56 -23.78
CA SER A 207 -8.21 3.96 -22.66
C SER A 207 -8.98 4.74 -21.60
N VAL A 208 -8.41 4.84 -20.40
CA VAL A 208 -9.00 5.57 -19.28
C VAL A 208 -8.08 6.71 -18.86
N GLY A 209 -8.68 7.89 -18.60
CA GLY A 209 -7.98 9.05 -18.10
C GLY A 209 -7.89 9.08 -16.56
N ARG A 210 -7.22 10.10 -16.07
CA ARG A 210 -7.27 10.47 -14.64
C ARG A 210 -8.39 11.47 -14.41
N ILE A 211 -8.95 11.47 -13.20
CA ILE A 211 -9.90 12.50 -12.76
C ILE A 211 -9.15 13.84 -12.76
N PRO A 212 -9.66 14.86 -13.46
CA PRO A 212 -9.03 16.19 -13.52
C PRO A 212 -8.90 16.81 -12.12
N ASP A 213 -7.81 17.55 -11.89
CA ASP A 213 -7.58 18.26 -10.63
C ASP A 213 -8.68 19.29 -10.31
N SER A 214 -9.35 19.84 -11.34
CA SER A 214 -10.50 20.74 -11.20
C SER A 214 -11.74 20.10 -10.55
N LEU A 215 -11.82 18.77 -10.51
CA LEU A 215 -12.91 18.01 -9.88
C LEU A 215 -12.50 17.49 -8.49
N THR A 216 -11.37 17.93 -7.96
CA THR A 216 -10.92 17.52 -6.62
C THR A 216 -11.68 18.29 -5.55
N THR A 217 -11.96 17.60 -4.44
CA THR A 217 -12.56 18.18 -3.24
C THR A 217 -11.51 18.29 -2.15
N VAL A 218 -11.51 19.41 -1.43
CA VAL A 218 -10.64 19.60 -0.27
C VAL A 218 -11.23 18.89 0.94
N PHE A 219 -10.41 18.12 1.62
CA PHE A 219 -10.69 17.48 2.90
C PHE A 219 -9.68 17.98 3.92
N HIS A 220 -9.90 17.68 5.19
CA HIS A 220 -9.00 18.09 6.25
C HIS A 220 -8.52 16.90 7.07
N THR A 221 -7.28 16.95 7.51
CA THR A 221 -6.70 16.00 8.47
C THR A 221 -7.27 16.26 9.87
N ALA A 222 -6.91 15.43 10.83
CA ALA A 222 -7.40 15.55 12.21
C ALA A 222 -7.05 16.89 12.88
N VAL A 223 -5.91 17.52 12.49
CA VAL A 223 -5.52 18.87 12.99
C VAL A 223 -5.87 19.99 12.00
N GLY A 224 -6.70 19.71 10.98
CA GLY A 224 -7.21 20.72 10.07
C GLY A 224 -6.31 21.09 8.88
N ARG A 225 -5.26 20.34 8.60
CA ARG A 225 -4.45 20.54 7.38
C ARG A 225 -5.25 20.11 6.15
N GLU A 226 -5.11 20.87 5.07
CA GLU A 226 -5.79 20.54 3.80
C GLU A 226 -5.25 19.24 3.19
N ALA A 227 -6.15 18.43 2.70
CA ALA A 227 -5.87 17.20 1.96
C ALA A 227 -6.84 17.10 0.78
N VAL A 228 -6.36 16.76 -0.40
CA VAL A 228 -7.15 16.77 -1.63
C VAL A 228 -7.65 15.37 -1.98
N SER A 229 -8.91 15.23 -2.41
CA SER A 229 -9.49 13.98 -2.91
C SER A 229 -9.17 13.74 -4.39
N TYR A 230 -9.43 12.53 -4.85
CA TYR A 230 -9.25 12.01 -6.21
C TYR A 230 -7.81 11.92 -6.71
N THR A 231 -6.88 12.36 -5.94
CA THR A 231 -5.51 12.26 -6.35
C THR A 231 -4.74 11.64 -5.20
N HIS A 232 -4.30 10.40 -5.37
CA HIS A 232 -3.10 9.95 -4.74
C HIS A 232 -2.66 10.85 -3.58
N LEU A 233 -2.11 10.25 -2.57
CA LEU A 233 -1.49 10.97 -1.46
C LEU A 233 -0.38 11.87 -2.04
N ARG A 234 -0.48 13.17 -1.79
CA ARG A 234 0.63 14.07 -2.02
C ARG A 234 1.57 14.00 -0.82
N ALA A 235 2.85 14.02 -1.09
CA ALA A 235 3.84 14.35 -0.08
C ALA A 235 3.50 15.73 0.52
N HIS A 236 3.85 15.93 1.77
CA HIS A 236 3.77 17.26 2.36
C HIS A 236 4.74 18.16 1.56
N GLU A 237 4.20 19.21 0.95
CA GLU A 237 5.04 20.30 0.44
C GLU A 237 5.59 21.03 1.67
N THR A 238 6.90 21.09 1.76
CA THR A 238 7.61 21.91 2.76
C THR A 238 7.53 23.36 2.39
#